data_85827228a74533072acdc7f784f3c902
#
_entry.id   85827228a74533072acdc7f784f3c902
#
_cell.length_a   1.000
_cell.length_b   1.000
_cell.length_c   1.000
_cell.angle_alpha   90.00
_cell.angle_beta   90.00
_cell.angle_gamma   90.00
#
_symmetry.space_group_name_H-M   'P 1'
#
loop_
_entity.id
_entity.type
_entity.pdbx_description
1 polymer ?
#
loop_
_entity_poly.entity_id
_entity_poly.type
_entity_poly.pdbx_seq_one_letter_code
_entity_poly.pdbx_strand_id
1 'polypeptide(L)'
;ASVDWAAGMTFGPVANVGPGAVADCTLAAVADVEQVLARETEPIDPTPFVAAYDALARAAGEVPGPRSGLRPADVLAAWRAGEIAGTKVRAARLASLDVTTVERALEAGPLYAVLQLPAPASTAPTWVDASGVALSAWSRTAPPAGYAQAGPHVVAVVGYDSADVLVATWGFVQPIAWSQWTAMVTAAWSVGP
;
A
#
# COMPACT_ATOMS: atom_id res chain seq x y z
N ALA A 1 22.39 5.42 -0.87
CA ALA A 1 21.97 4.06 -1.26
C ALA A 1 20.61 4.15 -1.94
N SER A 2 20.25 3.14 -2.69
CA SER A 2 18.92 2.97 -3.29
C SER A 2 18.57 1.50 -3.34
N VAL A 3 17.28 1.21 -3.22
CA VAL A 3 16.72 -0.13 -3.35
C VAL A 3 15.46 -0.02 -4.19
N ASP A 4 15.27 -0.91 -5.15
CA ASP A 4 14.07 -1.00 -5.97
C ASP A 4 13.71 -2.48 -6.17
N TRP A 5 12.88 -2.99 -5.28
CA TRP A 5 12.34 -4.36 -5.35
C TRP A 5 11.34 -4.53 -6.49
N ALA A 6 10.77 -3.42 -6.99
CA ALA A 6 9.76 -3.41 -8.04
C ALA A 6 10.35 -3.25 -9.45
N ALA A 7 11.68 -3.19 -9.57
CA ALA A 7 12.33 -3.00 -10.87
C ALA A 7 11.89 -4.05 -11.88
N GLY A 8 11.30 -3.60 -12.98
CA GLY A 8 10.79 -4.46 -14.03
C GLY A 8 9.48 -5.18 -13.73
N MET A 9 8.82 -4.85 -12.61
CA MET A 9 7.51 -5.42 -12.26
C MET A 9 6.37 -4.54 -12.77
N THR A 10 5.26 -5.18 -13.14
CA THR A 10 3.97 -4.54 -13.41
C THR A 10 3.00 -4.97 -12.32
N PHE A 11 2.38 -4.02 -11.63
CA PHE A 11 1.35 -4.29 -10.62
C PHE A 11 -0.05 -4.24 -11.23
N GLY A 12 -0.95 -5.06 -10.70
CA GLY A 12 -2.36 -5.02 -11.06
C GLY A 12 -3.20 -4.26 -10.04
N PRO A 13 -4.27 -3.56 -10.43
CA PRO A 13 -5.22 -3.01 -9.49
C PRO A 13 -6.02 -4.17 -8.88
N VAL A 14 -5.77 -4.47 -7.61
CA VAL A 14 -6.63 -5.37 -6.85
C VAL A 14 -7.90 -4.60 -6.55
N ALA A 15 -9.04 -5.01 -6.92
CA ALA A 15 -10.42 -4.49 -6.81
C ALA A 15 -10.70 -3.12 -6.13
N ASN A 16 -9.69 -2.32 -5.82
CA ASN A 16 -9.80 -1.04 -5.10
C ASN A 16 -9.92 0.19 -6.02
N VAL A 17 -10.03 -0.02 -7.34
CA VAL A 17 -10.27 1.03 -8.34
C VAL A 17 -11.30 0.61 -9.37
N GLY A 18 -12.01 1.58 -9.94
CA GLY A 18 -12.98 1.37 -11.01
C GLY A 18 -14.41 1.05 -10.53
N PRO A 19 -15.30 0.69 -11.45
CA PRO A 19 -16.69 0.34 -11.13
C PRO A 19 -16.75 -0.89 -10.25
N GLY A 20 -17.45 -0.80 -9.12
CA GLY A 20 -17.53 -1.89 -8.14
C GLY A 20 -16.33 -2.00 -7.20
N ALA A 21 -15.45 -0.99 -7.17
CA ALA A 21 -14.32 -0.96 -6.26
C ALA A 21 -14.74 -1.13 -4.80
N VAL A 22 -13.94 -1.88 -4.04
CA VAL A 22 -14.11 -2.11 -2.61
C VAL A 22 -12.95 -1.47 -1.83
N ALA A 23 -13.12 -1.25 -0.54
CA ALA A 23 -12.09 -0.65 0.32
C ALA A 23 -11.06 -1.69 0.78
N ASP A 24 -10.46 -2.41 -0.15
CA ASP A 24 -9.54 -3.53 0.09
C ASP A 24 -8.07 -3.15 0.07
N CYS A 25 -7.71 -1.87 0.20
CA CYS A 25 -6.32 -1.41 0.14
C CYS A 25 -5.36 -2.22 1.04
N THR A 26 -5.86 -2.76 2.14
CA THR A 26 -5.10 -3.65 3.03
C THR A 26 -4.72 -4.96 2.36
N LEU A 27 -5.61 -5.57 1.59
CA LEU A 27 -5.35 -6.82 0.85
C LEU A 27 -4.62 -6.54 -0.47
N ALA A 28 -4.87 -5.41 -1.12
CA ALA A 28 -4.11 -4.96 -2.28
C ALA A 28 -2.62 -4.81 -1.93
N ALA A 29 -2.32 -4.17 -0.79
CA ALA A 29 -0.95 -4.06 -0.31
C ALA A 29 -0.32 -5.42 0.04
N VAL A 30 -1.10 -6.39 0.55
CA VAL A 30 -0.63 -7.78 0.73
C VAL A 30 -0.26 -8.39 -0.61
N ALA A 31 -1.14 -8.26 -1.62
CA ALA A 31 -0.90 -8.77 -2.97
C ALA A 31 0.38 -8.20 -3.58
N ASP A 32 0.57 -6.88 -3.49
CA ASP A 32 1.76 -6.20 -4.01
C ASP A 32 3.04 -6.65 -3.27
N VAL A 33 2.99 -6.85 -1.95
CA VAL A 33 4.12 -7.39 -1.17
C VAL A 33 4.43 -8.84 -1.57
N GLU A 34 3.41 -9.68 -1.73
CA GLU A 34 3.59 -11.07 -2.16
C GLU A 34 4.20 -11.14 -3.56
N GLN A 35 3.76 -10.28 -4.47
CA GLN A 35 4.33 -10.19 -5.81
C GLN A 35 5.85 -9.90 -5.75
N VAL A 36 6.25 -8.94 -4.91
CA VAL A 36 7.66 -8.60 -4.71
C VAL A 36 8.44 -9.76 -4.09
N LEU A 37 7.89 -10.40 -3.06
CA LEU A 37 8.55 -11.54 -2.39
C LEU A 37 8.71 -12.74 -3.32
N ALA A 38 7.72 -13.00 -4.17
CA ALA A 38 7.75 -14.06 -5.19
C ALA A 38 8.61 -13.70 -6.41
N ARG A 39 8.99 -12.42 -6.56
CA ARG A 39 9.70 -11.88 -7.74
C ARG A 39 8.93 -12.06 -9.04
N GLU A 40 7.61 -11.98 -8.98
CA GLU A 40 6.76 -12.04 -10.15
C GLU A 40 6.75 -10.70 -10.88
N THR A 41 7.11 -10.72 -12.17
CA THR A 41 7.16 -9.49 -12.98
C THR A 41 5.80 -9.05 -13.49
N GLU A 42 4.89 -10.00 -13.69
CA GLU A 42 3.53 -9.74 -14.14
C GLU A 42 2.56 -9.64 -12.93
N PRO A 43 1.44 -8.96 -13.09
CA PRO A 43 0.42 -8.87 -12.03
C PRO A 43 -0.03 -10.25 -11.56
N ILE A 44 -0.03 -10.48 -10.26
CA ILE A 44 -0.57 -11.72 -9.68
C ILE A 44 -2.10 -11.74 -9.77
N ASP A 45 -2.70 -12.95 -9.72
CA ASP A 45 -4.14 -13.11 -9.70
C ASP A 45 -4.74 -12.43 -8.44
N PRO A 46 -5.61 -11.41 -8.57
CA PRO A 46 -6.20 -10.73 -7.44
C PRO A 46 -7.28 -11.56 -6.72
N THR A 47 -7.82 -12.60 -7.36
CA THR A 47 -8.99 -13.36 -6.88
C THR A 47 -8.86 -13.86 -5.45
N PRO A 48 -7.75 -14.50 -5.02
CA PRO A 48 -7.64 -14.99 -3.65
C PRO A 48 -7.55 -13.87 -2.61
N PHE A 49 -7.03 -12.70 -2.96
CA PHE A 49 -6.94 -11.53 -2.07
C PHE A 49 -8.31 -10.87 -1.89
N VAL A 50 -9.08 -10.73 -2.95
CA VAL A 50 -10.47 -10.24 -2.91
C VAL A 50 -11.34 -11.19 -2.09
N ALA A 51 -11.19 -12.49 -2.26
CA ALA A 51 -11.91 -13.48 -1.47
C ALA A 51 -11.56 -13.41 0.03
N ALA A 52 -10.27 -13.18 0.35
CA ALA A 52 -9.84 -12.98 1.73
C ALA A 52 -10.40 -11.67 2.32
N TYR A 53 -10.44 -10.58 1.53
CA TYR A 53 -11.09 -9.34 1.95
C TYR A 53 -12.56 -9.59 2.33
N ASP A 54 -13.31 -10.24 1.45
CA ASP A 54 -14.72 -10.55 1.65
C ASP A 54 -14.94 -11.39 2.93
N ALA A 55 -14.09 -12.39 3.16
CA ALA A 55 -14.16 -13.25 4.34
C ALA A 55 -13.88 -12.46 5.63
N LEU A 56 -12.80 -11.67 5.65
CA LEU A 56 -12.41 -10.88 6.81
C LEU A 56 -13.42 -9.77 7.12
N ALA A 57 -13.96 -9.09 6.10
CA ALA A 57 -14.98 -8.07 6.29
C ALA A 57 -16.24 -8.67 6.93
N ARG A 58 -16.73 -9.80 6.42
CA ARG A 58 -17.88 -10.49 7.01
C ARG A 58 -17.62 -11.01 8.42
N ALA A 59 -16.42 -11.52 8.70
CA ALA A 59 -16.03 -11.93 10.04
C ALA A 59 -15.99 -10.75 11.03
N ALA A 60 -15.68 -9.55 10.55
CA ALA A 60 -15.76 -8.31 11.33
C ALA A 60 -17.18 -7.74 11.45
N GLY A 61 -18.19 -8.38 10.86
CA GLY A 61 -19.57 -7.89 10.85
C GLY A 61 -19.85 -6.79 9.82
N GLU A 62 -18.93 -6.58 8.87
CA GLU A 62 -19.03 -5.58 7.83
C GLU A 62 -19.61 -6.17 6.54
N VAL A 63 -20.27 -5.33 5.74
CA VAL A 63 -20.66 -5.68 4.38
C VAL A 63 -19.55 -5.21 3.43
N PRO A 64 -18.90 -6.12 2.68
CA PRO A 64 -17.86 -5.74 1.73
C PRO A 64 -18.33 -4.61 0.78
N GLY A 65 -17.52 -3.57 0.63
CA GLY A 65 -17.91 -2.43 -0.18
C GLY A 65 -16.90 -1.27 -0.11
N PRO A 66 -17.20 -0.15 -0.76
CA PRO A 66 -16.26 0.96 -0.89
C PRO A 66 -15.98 1.72 0.41
N ARG A 67 -16.66 1.38 1.50
CA ARG A 67 -16.50 2.01 2.83
C ARG A 67 -16.10 1.04 3.93
N SER A 68 -15.94 -0.24 3.63
CA SER A 68 -15.67 -1.31 4.61
C SER A 68 -14.18 -1.63 4.66
N GLY A 69 -13.35 -0.65 5.03
CA GLY A 69 -11.92 -0.84 5.18
C GLY A 69 -11.58 -1.75 6.36
N LEU A 70 -10.70 -2.71 6.15
CA LEU A 70 -10.22 -3.60 7.20
C LEU A 70 -9.12 -2.94 8.04
N ARG A 71 -9.05 -3.32 9.31
CA ARG A 71 -7.95 -2.88 10.18
C ARG A 71 -6.65 -3.59 9.77
N PRO A 72 -5.54 -2.88 9.54
CA PRO A 72 -4.26 -3.48 9.17
C PRO A 72 -3.79 -4.58 10.13
N ALA A 73 -4.09 -4.43 11.43
CA ALA A 73 -3.72 -5.43 12.44
C ALA A 73 -4.42 -6.79 12.23
N ASP A 74 -5.70 -6.78 11.83
CA ASP A 74 -6.47 -8.01 11.58
C ASP A 74 -5.97 -8.71 10.31
N VAL A 75 -5.69 -7.93 9.26
CA VAL A 75 -5.11 -8.45 8.02
C VAL A 75 -3.73 -9.07 8.27
N LEU A 76 -2.86 -8.38 9.02
CA LEU A 76 -1.55 -8.92 9.38
C LEU A 76 -1.64 -10.19 10.25
N ALA A 77 -2.65 -10.29 11.12
CA ALA A 77 -2.88 -11.50 11.90
C ALA A 77 -3.28 -12.68 11.00
N ALA A 78 -4.24 -12.47 10.11
CA ALA A 78 -4.69 -13.47 9.14
C ALA A 78 -3.55 -13.91 8.19
N TRP A 79 -2.75 -12.97 7.73
CA TRP A 79 -1.61 -13.25 6.85
C TRP A 79 -0.54 -14.10 7.54
N ARG A 80 -0.20 -13.77 8.80
CA ARG A 80 0.70 -14.59 9.62
C ARG A 80 0.15 -15.99 9.88
N ALA A 81 -1.17 -16.15 9.97
CA ALA A 81 -1.83 -17.44 10.13
C ALA A 81 -1.86 -18.25 8.83
N GLY A 82 -1.61 -17.65 7.66
CA GLY A 82 -1.71 -18.31 6.36
C GLY A 82 -3.13 -18.32 5.79
N GLU A 83 -3.98 -17.41 6.23
CA GLU A 83 -5.40 -17.33 5.84
C GLU A 83 -5.61 -16.46 4.59
N ILE A 84 -4.56 -15.78 4.11
CA ILE A 84 -4.63 -14.93 2.91
C ILE A 84 -3.89 -15.63 1.77
N ALA A 85 -4.59 -15.97 0.71
CA ALA A 85 -4.06 -16.59 -0.51
C ALA A 85 -3.20 -17.85 -0.26
N GLY A 86 -3.29 -18.47 0.92
CA GLY A 86 -2.46 -19.60 1.32
C GLY A 86 -1.02 -19.24 1.64
N THR A 87 -0.66 -17.97 1.65
CA THR A 87 0.68 -17.49 1.98
C THR A 87 0.82 -17.21 3.46
N LYS A 88 2.03 -17.31 3.97
CA LYS A 88 2.33 -17.09 5.38
C LYS A 88 3.62 -16.29 5.52
N VAL A 89 3.56 -15.21 6.29
CA VAL A 89 4.69 -14.31 6.47
C VAL A 89 5.05 -14.09 7.92
N ARG A 90 6.26 -13.63 8.13
CA ARG A 90 6.66 -12.94 9.36
C ARG A 90 6.51 -11.44 9.12
N ALA A 91 5.87 -10.74 10.03
CA ALA A 91 5.77 -9.31 9.98
C ALA A 91 6.13 -8.71 11.33
N ALA A 92 7.04 -7.76 11.34
CA ALA A 92 7.48 -7.05 12.53
C ALA A 92 7.27 -5.55 12.36
N ARG A 93 6.58 -4.93 13.32
CA ARG A 93 6.35 -3.49 13.30
C ARG A 93 7.68 -2.75 13.47
N LEU A 94 7.92 -1.73 12.65
CA LEU A 94 9.08 -0.87 12.81
C LEU A 94 8.97 -0.05 14.10
N ALA A 95 10.09 0.04 14.81
CA ALA A 95 10.18 0.79 16.07
C ALA A 95 10.15 2.31 15.83
N SER A 96 10.63 2.74 14.68
CA SER A 96 10.61 4.13 14.22
C SER A 96 10.24 4.18 12.74
N LEU A 97 9.72 5.31 12.31
CA LEU A 97 9.35 5.61 10.91
C LEU A 97 10.27 6.67 10.29
N ASP A 98 11.39 6.96 10.94
CA ASP A 98 12.42 7.84 10.38
C ASP A 98 13.08 7.22 9.13
N VAL A 99 13.66 8.09 8.30
CA VAL A 99 14.27 7.72 7.02
C VAL A 99 15.27 6.55 7.17
N THR A 100 16.19 6.66 8.12
CA THR A 100 17.25 5.65 8.30
C THR A 100 16.69 4.27 8.69
N THR A 101 15.67 4.24 9.54
CA THR A 101 15.01 3.00 9.96
C THR A 101 14.28 2.36 8.79
N VAL A 102 13.57 3.17 8.00
CA VAL A 102 12.82 2.70 6.82
C VAL A 102 13.76 2.21 5.73
N GLU A 103 14.84 2.96 5.41
CA GLU A 103 15.86 2.54 4.44
C GLU A 103 16.47 1.18 4.81
N ARG A 104 16.91 1.04 6.06
CA ARG A 104 17.48 -0.23 6.55
C ARG A 104 16.49 -1.38 6.48
N ALA A 105 15.22 -1.15 6.77
CA ALA A 105 14.20 -2.18 6.67
C ALA A 105 13.95 -2.57 5.21
N LEU A 106 13.95 -1.60 4.28
CA LEU A 106 13.83 -1.84 2.84
C LEU A 106 15.04 -2.54 2.23
N GLU A 107 16.22 -2.42 2.80
CA GLU A 107 17.38 -3.23 2.38
C GLU A 107 17.16 -4.74 2.61
N ALA A 108 16.31 -5.09 3.58
CA ALA A 108 15.99 -6.48 3.92
C ALA A 108 14.77 -7.04 3.14
N GLY A 109 13.88 -6.18 2.63
CA GLY A 109 12.68 -6.60 1.91
C GLY A 109 11.61 -5.51 1.85
N PRO A 110 10.46 -5.79 1.20
CA PRO A 110 9.36 -4.85 1.12
C PRO A 110 8.72 -4.60 2.48
N LEU A 111 8.01 -3.46 2.60
CA LEU A 111 7.24 -3.14 3.81
C LEU A 111 5.75 -3.07 3.50
N TYR A 112 4.95 -3.36 4.51
CA TYR A 112 3.52 -3.08 4.54
C TYR A 112 3.31 -1.83 5.39
N ALA A 113 2.74 -0.75 4.82
CA ALA A 113 2.67 0.53 5.50
C ALA A 113 1.28 1.17 5.46
N VAL A 114 0.95 1.91 6.52
CA VAL A 114 -0.27 2.69 6.65
C VAL A 114 0.07 4.17 6.50
N LEU A 115 -0.57 4.83 5.55
CA LEU A 115 -0.44 6.24 5.28
C LEU A 115 -1.75 6.96 5.64
N GLN A 116 -1.63 8.19 6.12
CA GLN A 116 -2.76 9.11 6.22
C GLN A 116 -2.72 10.02 4.99
N LEU A 117 -3.55 9.72 4.00
CA LEU A 117 -3.54 10.47 2.76
C LEU A 117 -4.24 11.82 2.89
N PRO A 118 -3.69 12.89 2.29
CA PRO A 118 -4.42 14.12 2.08
C PRO A 118 -5.51 13.91 1.03
N ALA A 119 -6.68 14.51 1.21
CA ALA A 119 -7.73 14.53 0.20
C ALA A 119 -7.73 15.85 -0.56
N PRO A 120 -8.06 15.87 -1.85
CA PRO A 120 -8.42 17.10 -2.53
C PRO A 120 -9.66 17.70 -1.87
N ALA A 121 -9.70 19.02 -1.75
CA ALA A 121 -10.83 19.75 -1.18
C ALA A 121 -12.12 19.62 -2.02
N SER A 122 -12.04 19.10 -3.25
CA SER A 122 -13.15 18.75 -4.12
C SER A 122 -13.32 17.22 -4.18
N THR A 123 -14.56 16.78 -4.34
CA THR A 123 -15.01 15.39 -4.28
C THR A 123 -14.50 14.46 -5.42
N ALA A 124 -13.59 14.89 -6.26
CA ALA A 124 -12.97 14.07 -7.29
C ALA A 124 -11.58 13.60 -6.82
N PRO A 125 -11.43 12.34 -6.45
CA PRO A 125 -10.12 11.78 -6.16
C PRO A 125 -9.38 11.56 -7.49
N THR A 126 -8.63 12.53 -7.91
CA THR A 126 -7.75 12.37 -9.05
C THR A 126 -6.33 12.20 -8.54
N TRP A 127 -5.98 11.00 -8.16
CA TRP A 127 -4.62 10.61 -7.75
C TRP A 127 -3.68 10.40 -8.94
N VAL A 128 -4.23 10.39 -10.14
CA VAL A 128 -3.52 10.33 -11.41
C VAL A 128 -4.10 11.36 -12.36
N ASP A 129 -3.28 12.00 -13.15
CA ASP A 129 -3.75 12.86 -14.23
C ASP A 129 -4.30 12.05 -15.41
N ALA A 130 -4.79 12.73 -16.44
CA ALA A 130 -5.37 12.07 -17.61
C ALA A 130 -4.35 11.22 -18.42
N SER A 131 -3.05 11.36 -18.16
CA SER A 131 -1.98 10.55 -18.75
C SER A 131 -1.54 9.39 -17.87
N GLY A 132 -2.17 9.20 -16.69
CA GLY A 132 -1.81 8.17 -15.72
C GLY A 132 -0.63 8.55 -14.83
N VAL A 133 -0.18 9.80 -14.89
CA VAL A 133 0.90 10.31 -14.04
C VAL A 133 0.33 10.68 -12.68
N ALA A 134 1.01 10.25 -11.66
CA ALA A 134 0.65 10.52 -10.28
C ALA A 134 0.49 12.00 -9.97
N LEU A 135 -0.57 12.32 -9.26
CA LEU A 135 -0.88 13.69 -8.91
C LEU A 135 -0.03 14.25 -7.79
N SER A 136 -0.06 15.56 -7.72
CA SER A 136 0.70 16.40 -6.81
C SER A 136 0.60 16.05 -5.32
N ALA A 137 -0.45 15.32 -4.89
CA ALA A 137 -0.58 14.88 -3.49
C ALA A 137 0.55 13.93 -3.04
N TRP A 138 1.12 13.21 -3.99
CA TRP A 138 2.20 12.25 -3.78
C TRP A 138 3.55 12.79 -4.28
N SER A 139 3.52 13.95 -4.96
CA SER A 139 4.70 14.55 -5.57
C SER A 139 5.68 15.10 -4.53
N ARG A 140 6.84 15.50 -4.99
CA ARG A 140 7.91 16.12 -4.18
C ARG A 140 7.53 17.47 -3.57
N THR A 141 6.36 17.99 -3.87
CA THR A 141 5.83 19.24 -3.30
C THR A 141 4.78 18.93 -2.24
N ALA A 142 4.66 19.80 -1.25
CA ALA A 142 3.59 19.73 -0.28
C ALA A 142 2.22 19.68 -0.98
N PRO A 143 1.23 18.99 -0.42
CA PRO A 143 -0.11 18.99 -0.97
C PRO A 143 -0.58 20.44 -1.21
N PRO A 144 -1.29 20.72 -2.30
CA PRO A 144 -1.84 22.06 -2.54
C PRO A 144 -2.68 22.55 -1.35
N ALA A 145 -2.67 23.85 -1.13
CA ALA A 145 -3.53 24.45 -0.10
C ALA A 145 -5.00 24.04 -0.34
N GLY A 146 -5.67 23.60 0.72
CA GLY A 146 -7.07 23.14 0.65
C GLY A 146 -7.24 21.63 0.56
N TYR A 147 -6.16 20.83 0.57
CA TYR A 147 -6.27 19.39 0.78
C TYR A 147 -6.64 19.09 2.25
N ALA A 148 -7.68 18.31 2.44
CA ALA A 148 -8.00 17.69 3.72
C ALA A 148 -7.44 16.26 3.75
N GLN A 149 -7.39 15.62 4.92
CA GLN A 149 -7.01 14.21 5.00
C GLN A 149 -8.15 13.33 4.51
N ALA A 150 -7.88 12.47 3.52
CA ALA A 150 -8.87 11.54 2.97
C ALA A 150 -9.14 10.36 3.90
N GLY A 151 -8.18 10.03 4.76
CA GLY A 151 -8.24 8.87 5.63
C GLY A 151 -7.05 7.92 5.47
N PRO A 152 -7.04 6.81 6.22
CA PRO A 152 -5.98 5.84 6.16
C PRO A 152 -6.00 5.09 4.83
N HIS A 153 -4.81 4.87 4.27
CA HIS A 153 -4.59 4.03 3.09
C HIS A 153 -3.41 3.11 3.35
N VAL A 154 -3.48 1.89 2.85
CA VAL A 154 -2.43 0.90 3.03
C VAL A 154 -1.74 0.65 1.70
N VAL A 155 -0.41 0.58 1.75
CA VAL A 155 0.45 0.42 0.57
C VAL A 155 1.55 -0.59 0.82
N ALA A 156 2.06 -1.20 -0.25
CA ALA A 156 3.34 -1.89 -0.23
C ALA A 156 4.46 -0.88 -0.47
N VAL A 157 5.47 -0.85 0.39
CA VAL A 157 6.67 -0.05 0.16
C VAL A 157 7.71 -0.96 -0.48
N VAL A 158 8.10 -0.62 -1.71
CA VAL A 158 8.85 -1.52 -2.59
C VAL A 158 10.26 -1.01 -2.90
N GLY A 159 10.64 0.13 -2.34
CA GLY A 159 11.99 0.65 -2.55
C GLY A 159 12.15 2.09 -2.09
N TYR A 160 13.32 2.63 -2.36
CA TYR A 160 13.66 4.04 -2.12
C TYR A 160 14.87 4.48 -2.93
N ASP A 161 15.01 5.79 -3.11
CA ASP A 161 16.24 6.45 -3.54
C ASP A 161 16.59 7.62 -2.60
N SER A 162 17.53 8.47 -3.00
CA SER A 162 17.95 9.62 -2.19
C SER A 162 16.87 10.69 -2.01
N ALA A 163 15.84 10.70 -2.85
CA ALA A 163 14.79 11.70 -2.87
C ALA A 163 13.44 11.15 -2.38
N ASP A 164 13.14 9.90 -2.72
CA ASP A 164 11.80 9.35 -2.65
C ASP A 164 11.76 7.94 -2.03
N VAL A 165 10.64 7.62 -1.41
CA VAL A 165 10.19 6.25 -1.12
C VAL A 165 9.32 5.80 -2.27
N LEU A 166 9.45 4.55 -2.70
CA LEU A 166 8.67 3.94 -3.77
C LEU A 166 7.55 3.07 -3.16
N VAL A 167 6.31 3.36 -3.47
CA VAL A 167 5.16 2.57 -3.01
C VAL A 167 4.39 1.98 -4.17
N ALA A 168 4.00 0.71 -4.08
CA ALA A 168 3.06 0.09 -4.99
C ALA A 168 1.64 0.29 -4.45
N THR A 169 0.76 0.79 -5.29
CA THR A 169 -0.65 1.01 -5.00
C THR A 169 -1.43 1.25 -6.29
N TRP A 170 -2.70 0.85 -6.34
CA TRP A 170 -3.61 1.06 -7.46
C TRP A 170 -3.09 0.58 -8.83
N GLY A 171 -2.18 -0.39 -8.84
CA GLY A 171 -1.64 -0.98 -10.06
C GLY A 171 -0.40 -0.29 -10.63
N PHE A 172 0.25 0.61 -9.88
CA PHE A 172 1.50 1.25 -10.29
C PHE A 172 2.41 1.60 -9.12
N VAL A 173 3.68 1.88 -9.41
CA VAL A 173 4.65 2.36 -8.42
C VAL A 173 4.63 3.88 -8.38
N GLN A 174 4.40 4.41 -7.18
CA GLN A 174 4.28 5.82 -6.89
C GLN A 174 5.48 6.30 -6.06
N PRO A 175 6.29 7.25 -6.53
CA PRO A 175 7.30 7.89 -5.70
C PRO A 175 6.66 8.89 -4.72
N ILE A 176 7.13 8.86 -3.47
CA ILE A 176 6.72 9.78 -2.41
C ILE A 176 8.00 10.42 -1.86
N ALA A 177 8.10 11.75 -1.90
CA ALA A 177 9.23 12.43 -1.30
C ALA A 177 9.37 12.09 0.19
N TRP A 178 10.59 11.92 0.69
CA TRP A 178 10.84 11.58 2.09
C TRP A 178 10.17 12.54 3.08
N SER A 179 10.09 13.83 2.74
CA SER A 179 9.38 14.82 3.57
C SER A 179 7.86 14.57 3.64
N GLN A 180 7.27 14.09 2.54
CA GLN A 180 5.85 13.72 2.49
C GLN A 180 5.61 12.38 3.17
N TRP A 181 6.51 11.41 2.98
CA TRP A 181 6.46 10.14 3.69
C TRP A 181 6.38 10.34 5.20
N THR A 182 7.30 11.09 5.79
CA THR A 182 7.32 11.35 7.24
C THR A 182 6.09 12.09 7.76
N ALA A 183 5.43 12.86 6.90
CA ALA A 183 4.17 13.54 7.24
C ALA A 183 2.94 12.63 7.16
N MET A 184 2.97 11.60 6.30
CA MET A 184 1.82 10.75 6.02
C MET A 184 1.88 9.38 6.71
N VAL A 185 3.07 8.81 6.89
CA VAL A 185 3.19 7.46 7.46
C VAL A 185 2.78 7.42 8.93
N THR A 186 1.94 6.45 9.29
CA THR A 186 1.46 6.26 10.67
C THR A 186 1.89 4.94 11.27
N ALA A 187 2.17 3.94 10.43
CA ALA A 187 2.71 2.64 10.84
C ALA A 187 3.35 1.94 9.65
N ALA A 188 4.37 1.12 9.91
CA ALA A 188 4.95 0.23 8.91
C ALA A 188 5.44 -1.07 9.57
N TRP A 189 5.45 -2.14 8.78
CA TRP A 189 5.96 -3.46 9.16
C TRP A 189 6.91 -3.97 8.09
N SER A 190 8.06 -4.48 8.52
CA SER A 190 8.89 -5.32 7.66
C SER A 190 8.17 -6.66 7.46
N VAL A 191 8.20 -7.16 6.24
CA VAL A 191 7.55 -8.42 5.86
C VAL A 191 8.59 -9.32 5.18
N GLY A 192 8.56 -10.59 5.53
CA GLY A 192 9.41 -11.61 4.93
C GLY A 192 8.83 -13.01 5.09
N PRO A 193 9.36 -14.01 4.37
CA PRO A 193 8.90 -15.39 4.42
C PRO A 193 9.09 -16.04 5.78
#